data_f6b8e467875d5c0b34565b3e751af606
#
_entry.id   f6b8e467875d5c0b34565b3e751af606
#
_cell.length_a   1.000
_cell.length_b   1.000
_cell.length_c   1.000
_cell.angle_alpha   90.00
_cell.angle_beta   90.00
_cell.angle_gamma   90.00
#
_symmetry.space_group_name_H-M   'P 1'
#
loop_
_entity.id
_entity.type
_entity.pdbx_description
1 polymer ?
#
loop_
_entity_poly.entity_id
_entity_poly.type
_entity_poly.pdbx_seq_one_letter_code
_entity_poly.pdbx_strand_id
1 'polypeptide(L)'
;MNESLIYLLLKGGKKSIREGNCIYFLRMGKLCSRKLNDNNSGENWKHTPKRNLYTGTFAGNRYMSSHMKDAYENLPVWQTAAAFRTGGILSGDNYRHSMNHAYVDKEGNVTDFKHFTVSEGSLVLPPDMTLEREGNTIRLTWHDDRDAPSASGSDCPYAIIIGDRRPDALIFARDNEATRAGGSATFTVKAREGENLHVYPFFGNAGSNAFSPNEYFYAPASK
;
A
#
# COMPACT_ATOMS: atom_id res chain seq x y z
N MET A 1 -29.53 26.31 7.18
CA MET A 1 -29.79 25.85 5.78
C MET A 1 -30.23 24.40 5.84
N ASN A 2 -31.16 23.95 4.97
CA ASN A 2 -31.60 22.55 4.97
C ASN A 2 -30.49 21.63 4.43
N GLU A 3 -30.24 20.50 5.07
CA GLU A 3 -29.22 19.50 4.64
C GLU A 3 -29.39 19.06 3.18
N SER A 4 -30.62 18.98 2.70
CA SER A 4 -30.93 18.66 1.29
C SER A 4 -30.39 19.71 0.32
N LEU A 5 -30.46 20.99 0.68
CA LEU A 5 -29.94 22.10 -0.13
C LEU A 5 -28.41 22.10 -0.10
N ILE A 6 -27.79 21.84 1.06
CA ILE A 6 -26.34 21.71 1.20
C ILE A 6 -25.83 20.56 0.31
N TYR A 7 -26.49 19.41 0.34
CA TYR A 7 -26.13 18.27 -0.50
C TYR A 7 -26.21 18.57 -1.99
N LEU A 8 -27.28 19.26 -2.44
CA LEU A 8 -27.44 19.65 -3.84
C LEU A 8 -26.36 20.64 -4.29
N LEU A 9 -26.02 21.62 -3.48
CA LEU A 9 -24.97 22.61 -3.76
C LEU A 9 -23.57 21.96 -3.83
N LEU A 10 -23.29 20.98 -2.97
CA LEU A 10 -22.04 20.23 -3.00
C LEU A 10 -21.97 19.29 -4.23
N LYS A 11 -23.09 18.68 -4.61
CA LYS A 11 -23.18 17.86 -5.82
C LYS A 11 -23.03 18.68 -7.09
N GLY A 12 -23.43 19.98 -7.05
CA GLY A 12 -23.23 20.95 -8.11
C GLY A 12 -21.81 21.51 -8.25
N GLY A 13 -20.79 20.88 -7.60
CA GLY A 13 -19.38 21.17 -7.77
C GLY A 13 -18.72 22.01 -6.68
N LYS A 14 -19.45 22.46 -5.64
CA LYS A 14 -18.80 23.10 -4.49
C LYS A 14 -18.02 22.07 -3.67
N LYS A 15 -16.78 22.38 -3.32
CA LYS A 15 -15.92 21.47 -2.53
C LYS A 15 -16.37 21.35 -1.07
N SER A 16 -16.90 22.42 -0.50
CA SER A 16 -17.44 22.47 0.86
C SER A 16 -18.33 23.70 1.06
N ILE A 17 -19.23 23.64 2.03
CA ILE A 17 -20.10 24.73 2.42
C ILE A 17 -19.97 24.94 3.93
N ARG A 18 -19.76 26.17 4.38
CA ARG A 18 -19.75 26.54 5.79
C ARG A 18 -21.13 27.07 6.18
N GLU A 19 -21.69 26.53 7.26
CA GLU A 19 -22.90 27.03 7.89
C GLU A 19 -22.69 27.08 9.40
N GLY A 20 -22.69 28.29 9.96
CA GLY A 20 -22.38 28.51 11.37
C GLY A 20 -21.02 27.94 11.73
N ASN A 21 -21.00 27.04 12.71
CA ASN A 21 -19.79 26.40 13.23
C ASN A 21 -19.51 25.02 12.60
N CYS A 22 -20.16 24.71 11.47
CA CYS A 22 -19.98 23.46 10.75
C CYS A 22 -19.51 23.70 9.31
N ILE A 23 -18.64 22.82 8.84
CA ILE A 23 -18.27 22.70 7.43
C ILE A 23 -18.89 21.38 6.91
N TYR A 24 -19.67 21.49 5.83
CA TYR A 24 -20.28 20.38 5.13
C TYR A 24 -19.49 20.08 3.85
N PHE A 25 -19.33 18.80 3.54
CA PHE A 25 -18.61 18.34 2.34
C PHE A 25 -19.12 16.96 1.94
N LEU A 26 -18.92 16.58 0.67
CA LEU A 26 -19.19 15.21 0.23
C LEU A 26 -17.94 14.35 0.38
N ARG A 27 -18.11 13.17 0.97
CA ARG A 27 -17.10 12.13 1.00
C ARG A 27 -17.72 10.84 0.48
N MET A 28 -17.17 10.32 -0.62
CA MET A 28 -17.70 9.11 -1.29
C MET A 28 -19.20 9.21 -1.58
N GLY A 29 -19.67 10.39 -2.05
CA GLY A 29 -21.06 10.65 -2.36
C GLY A 29 -21.99 10.85 -1.16
N LYS A 30 -21.49 10.72 0.08
CA LYS A 30 -22.27 10.93 1.32
C LYS A 30 -21.99 12.34 1.87
N LEU A 31 -23.06 12.98 2.35
CA LEU A 31 -22.94 14.26 3.07
C LEU A 31 -22.28 14.02 4.43
N CYS A 32 -21.17 14.70 4.65
CA CYS A 32 -20.43 14.70 5.90
C CYS A 32 -20.38 16.12 6.47
N SER A 33 -20.32 16.25 7.78
CA SER A 33 -20.07 17.52 8.44
C SER A 33 -18.94 17.40 9.47
N ARG A 34 -18.22 18.50 9.68
CA ARG A 34 -17.29 18.63 10.79
C ARG A 34 -17.55 19.95 11.51
N LYS A 35 -17.57 19.89 12.83
CA LYS A 35 -17.65 21.10 13.65
C LYS A 35 -16.32 21.84 13.60
N LEU A 36 -16.37 23.16 13.41
CA LEU A 36 -15.21 24.02 13.60
C LEU A 36 -14.97 24.19 15.10
N ASN A 37 -13.77 23.91 15.56
CA ASN A 37 -13.37 24.24 16.91
C ASN A 37 -13.05 25.74 16.98
N ASP A 38 -13.85 26.48 17.70
CA ASP A 38 -13.63 27.92 17.92
C ASP A 38 -12.34 28.22 18.71
N ASN A 39 -11.76 27.19 19.35
CA ASN A 39 -10.51 27.29 20.11
C ASN A 39 -9.24 27.23 19.26
N ASN A 40 -9.34 27.36 17.94
CA ASN A 40 -8.18 27.37 17.01
C ASN A 40 -7.57 28.81 16.88
N SER A 41 -7.80 29.70 17.83
CA SER A 41 -7.01 30.91 17.98
C SER A 41 -5.63 30.55 18.55
N GLY A 42 -4.72 30.28 17.69
CA GLY A 42 -3.25 30.35 17.64
C GLY A 42 -2.40 29.96 18.86
N GLU A 43 -2.81 30.05 20.07
CA GLU A 43 -1.92 29.98 21.24
C GLU A 43 -2.01 28.72 22.10
N ASN A 44 -3.03 27.86 21.93
CA ASN A 44 -3.23 26.67 22.79
C ASN A 44 -2.93 25.31 22.14
N TRP A 45 -2.33 25.32 20.96
CA TRP A 45 -1.88 24.07 20.31
C TRP A 45 -0.49 23.67 20.84
N LYS A 46 -0.39 23.39 22.13
CA LYS A 46 0.85 22.79 22.66
C LYS A 46 1.10 21.47 21.96
N HIS A 47 2.18 21.42 21.20
CA HIS A 47 2.71 20.17 20.65
C HIS A 47 3.15 19.29 21.81
N THR A 48 2.29 18.39 22.25
CA THR A 48 2.69 17.38 23.24
C THR A 48 3.65 16.38 22.59
N PRO A 49 4.60 15.80 23.34
CA PRO A 49 5.50 14.78 22.80
C PRO A 49 4.75 13.63 22.09
N LYS A 50 3.64 13.19 22.67
CA LYS A 50 2.76 12.16 22.08
C LYS A 50 2.18 12.59 20.74
N ARG A 51 1.72 13.83 20.63
CA ARG A 51 1.18 14.37 19.38
C ARG A 51 2.26 14.52 18.30
N ASN A 52 3.44 15.02 18.68
CA ASN A 52 4.57 15.14 17.76
C ASN A 52 4.98 13.77 17.20
N LEU A 53 4.98 12.75 18.05
CA LEU A 53 5.23 11.38 17.63
C LEU A 53 4.19 10.92 16.58
N TYR A 54 2.90 11.06 16.87
CA TYR A 54 1.84 10.67 15.92
C TYR A 54 1.89 11.48 14.61
N THR A 55 2.14 12.78 14.70
CA THR A 55 2.23 13.63 13.51
C THR A 55 3.44 13.24 12.66
N GLY A 56 4.58 12.95 13.29
CA GLY A 56 5.79 12.50 12.62
C GLY A 56 5.58 11.13 11.94
N THR A 57 5.07 10.15 12.65
CA THR A 57 4.76 8.82 12.09
C THR A 57 3.77 8.91 10.94
N PHE A 58 2.75 9.78 11.06
CA PHE A 58 1.81 10.02 9.95
C PHE A 58 2.50 10.63 8.73
N ALA A 59 3.42 11.58 8.91
CA ALA A 59 4.19 12.19 7.82
C ALA A 59 5.08 11.15 7.13
N GLY A 60 5.82 10.32 7.87
CA GLY A 60 6.64 9.24 7.33
C GLY A 60 5.81 8.22 6.54
N ASN A 61 4.65 7.83 7.07
CA ASN A 61 3.73 6.96 6.34
C ASN A 61 3.17 7.59 5.06
N ARG A 62 2.95 8.92 5.04
CA ARG A 62 2.54 9.64 3.83
C ARG A 62 3.66 9.65 2.78
N TYR A 63 4.90 9.88 3.22
CA TYR A 63 6.08 9.79 2.37
C TYR A 63 6.22 8.40 1.74
N MET A 64 6.21 7.35 2.55
CA MET A 64 6.22 5.96 2.08
C MET A 64 5.04 5.66 1.14
N SER A 65 3.84 6.22 1.40
CA SER A 65 2.67 6.07 0.52
C SER A 65 2.91 6.61 -0.87
N SER A 66 3.56 7.76 -0.98
CA SER A 66 3.92 8.34 -2.28
C SER A 66 4.90 7.44 -3.02
N HIS A 67 5.95 7.00 -2.34
CA HIS A 67 6.96 6.10 -2.94
C HIS A 67 6.37 4.77 -3.39
N MET A 68 5.48 4.16 -2.60
CA MET A 68 4.79 2.94 -3.03
C MET A 68 3.92 3.18 -4.27
N LYS A 69 3.21 4.29 -4.33
CA LYS A 69 2.37 4.64 -5.47
C LYS A 69 3.18 4.83 -6.73
N ASP A 70 4.32 5.50 -6.63
CA ASP A 70 5.25 5.71 -7.73
C ASP A 70 5.88 4.37 -8.16
N ALA A 71 6.26 3.52 -7.20
CA ALA A 71 6.85 2.21 -7.46
C ALA A 71 5.90 1.28 -8.21
N TYR A 72 4.61 1.26 -7.91
CA TYR A 72 3.62 0.38 -8.58
C TYR A 72 3.28 0.75 -10.02
N GLU A 73 3.87 1.79 -10.60
CA GLU A 73 3.64 2.19 -12.00
C GLU A 73 2.13 2.30 -12.34
N ASN A 74 1.32 2.83 -11.41
CA ASN A 74 -0.14 2.97 -11.49
C ASN A 74 -0.97 1.70 -11.30
N LEU A 75 -0.40 0.57 -10.88
CA LEU A 75 -1.21 -0.57 -10.45
C LEU A 75 -2.07 -0.21 -9.23
N PRO A 76 -3.39 -0.46 -9.27
CA PRO A 76 -4.31 -0.04 -8.21
C PRO A 76 -4.33 -1.01 -7.01
N VAL A 77 -3.14 -1.49 -6.57
CA VAL A 77 -3.00 -2.53 -5.54
C VAL A 77 -3.80 -2.19 -4.28
N TRP A 78 -3.58 -1.01 -3.71
CA TRP A 78 -4.22 -0.62 -2.47
C TRP A 78 -5.66 -0.15 -2.64
N GLN A 79 -6.03 0.36 -3.82
CA GLN A 79 -7.41 0.74 -4.13
C GLN A 79 -8.32 -0.49 -4.21
N THR A 80 -7.85 -1.53 -4.89
CA THR A 80 -8.58 -2.80 -5.01
C THR A 80 -8.65 -3.53 -3.66
N ALA A 81 -7.56 -3.54 -2.89
CA ALA A 81 -7.51 -4.10 -1.56
C ALA A 81 -8.52 -3.40 -0.62
N ALA A 82 -8.54 -2.07 -0.59
CA ALA A 82 -9.47 -1.30 0.22
C ALA A 82 -10.93 -1.56 -0.18
N ALA A 83 -11.22 -1.61 -1.48
CA ALA A 83 -12.56 -1.93 -1.99
C ALA A 83 -13.01 -3.32 -1.53
N PHE A 84 -12.14 -4.32 -1.64
CA PHE A 84 -12.41 -5.70 -1.25
C PHE A 84 -12.60 -5.85 0.26
N ARG A 85 -11.67 -5.34 1.07
CA ARG A 85 -11.63 -5.55 2.53
C ARG A 85 -12.60 -4.66 3.31
N THR A 86 -12.89 -3.47 2.81
CA THR A 86 -13.67 -2.46 3.55
C THR A 86 -14.96 -2.06 2.85
N GLY A 87 -15.32 -2.71 1.73
CA GLY A 87 -16.46 -2.30 0.92
C GLY A 87 -16.40 -0.85 0.43
N GLY A 88 -15.17 -0.32 0.26
CA GLY A 88 -14.95 1.06 -0.18
C GLY A 88 -15.11 2.11 0.93
N ILE A 89 -15.19 1.74 2.21
CA ILE A 89 -15.26 2.69 3.33
C ILE A 89 -13.94 3.46 3.47
N LEU A 90 -12.79 2.78 3.27
CA LEU A 90 -11.47 3.41 3.27
C LEU A 90 -10.97 3.62 1.85
N SER A 91 -10.22 4.70 1.65
CA SER A 91 -9.40 4.84 0.44
C SER A 91 -8.21 3.89 0.50
N GLY A 92 -7.59 3.58 -0.64
CA GLY A 92 -6.39 2.75 -0.70
C GLY A 92 -5.28 3.26 0.22
N ASP A 93 -5.02 4.57 0.23
CA ASP A 93 -4.01 5.18 1.10
C ASP A 93 -4.31 5.00 2.59
N ASN A 94 -5.58 5.17 2.99
CA ASN A 94 -5.98 5.00 4.39
C ASN A 94 -5.91 3.53 4.81
N TYR A 95 -6.30 2.61 3.92
CA TYR A 95 -6.22 1.19 4.20
C TYR A 95 -4.75 0.75 4.32
N ARG A 96 -3.88 1.13 3.38
CA ARG A 96 -2.45 0.90 3.48
C ARG A 96 -1.84 1.46 4.77
N HIS A 97 -2.21 2.70 5.13
CA HIS A 97 -1.75 3.31 6.39
C HIS A 97 -2.19 2.49 7.60
N SER A 98 -3.42 2.00 7.63
CA SER A 98 -3.90 1.16 8.75
C SER A 98 -3.12 -0.15 8.89
N MET A 99 -2.63 -0.70 7.78
CA MET A 99 -1.82 -1.93 7.78
C MET A 99 -0.37 -1.70 8.20
N ASN A 100 0.22 -0.54 7.86
CA ASN A 100 1.66 -0.32 7.93
C ASN A 100 2.13 0.73 8.94
N HIS A 101 1.22 1.45 9.62
CA HIS A 101 1.60 2.61 10.45
C HIS A 101 2.53 2.26 11.62
N ALA A 102 2.54 1.01 12.08
CA ALA A 102 3.41 0.55 13.15
C ALA A 102 4.82 0.14 12.67
N TYR A 103 5.01 -0.02 11.36
CA TYR A 103 6.22 -0.59 10.74
C TYR A 103 7.02 0.42 9.93
N VAL A 104 6.63 1.70 9.99
CA VAL A 104 7.29 2.80 9.29
C VAL A 104 7.55 3.93 10.29
N ASP A 105 8.79 4.43 10.32
CA ASP A 105 9.19 5.53 11.19
C ASP A 105 8.73 6.91 10.66
N LYS A 106 9.12 7.97 11.37
CA LYS A 106 8.76 9.35 11.00
C LYS A 106 9.51 9.85 9.76
N GLU A 107 10.63 9.24 9.42
CA GLU A 107 11.42 9.51 8.22
C GLU A 107 10.89 8.76 6.99
N GLY A 108 10.01 7.77 7.17
CA GLY A 108 9.46 6.94 6.11
C GLY A 108 10.24 5.64 5.87
N ASN A 109 11.16 5.28 6.76
CA ASN A 109 11.88 4.01 6.66
C ASN A 109 11.04 2.86 7.19
N VAL A 110 11.11 1.71 6.53
CA VAL A 110 10.56 0.47 7.07
C VAL A 110 11.42 -0.01 8.24
N THR A 111 10.81 -0.18 9.41
CA THR A 111 11.49 -0.58 10.65
C THR A 111 11.26 -2.05 11.01
N ASP A 112 10.19 -2.63 10.50
CA ASP A 112 9.88 -4.06 10.67
C ASP A 112 9.51 -4.65 9.30
N PHE A 113 10.52 -5.15 8.61
CA PHE A 113 10.37 -5.71 7.26
C PHE A 113 9.47 -6.95 7.23
N LYS A 114 9.51 -7.78 8.28
CA LYS A 114 8.74 -9.03 8.30
C LYS A 114 7.23 -8.81 8.33
N HIS A 115 6.78 -7.76 9.01
CA HIS A 115 5.36 -7.44 9.14
C HIS A 115 4.88 -6.35 8.19
N PHE A 116 5.81 -5.72 7.46
CA PHE A 116 5.46 -4.71 6.48
C PHE A 116 4.70 -5.34 5.31
N THR A 117 3.58 -4.72 4.94
CA THR A 117 2.68 -5.23 3.90
C THR A 117 2.75 -4.34 2.66
N VAL A 118 3.00 -4.94 1.52
CA VAL A 118 3.05 -4.23 0.22
C VAL A 118 1.82 -4.50 -0.63
N SER A 119 1.16 -5.62 -0.45
CA SER A 119 -0.04 -5.99 -1.22
C SER A 119 -1.04 -6.72 -0.34
N GLU A 120 -2.32 -6.50 -0.62
CA GLU A 120 -3.47 -7.17 -0.06
C GLU A 120 -4.56 -7.32 -1.14
N GLY A 121 -5.45 -8.28 -0.98
CA GLY A 121 -6.59 -8.40 -1.89
C GLY A 121 -7.29 -9.75 -1.86
N SER A 122 -7.94 -10.08 -2.96
CA SER A 122 -8.84 -11.24 -3.07
C SER A 122 -8.21 -12.47 -3.72
N LEU A 123 -7.07 -12.32 -4.41
CA LEU A 123 -6.39 -13.48 -4.99
C LEU A 123 -5.69 -14.29 -3.92
N VAL A 124 -5.58 -15.59 -4.15
CA VAL A 124 -4.83 -16.51 -3.28
C VAL A 124 -3.38 -16.57 -3.75
N LEU A 125 -2.43 -16.60 -2.82
CA LEU A 125 -1.03 -16.91 -3.13
C LEU A 125 -0.88 -18.37 -3.51
N PRO A 126 -0.02 -18.71 -4.48
CA PRO A 126 0.32 -20.12 -4.73
C PRO A 126 1.05 -20.71 -3.51
N PRO A 127 0.85 -22.01 -3.23
CA PRO A 127 1.54 -22.69 -2.15
C PRO A 127 3.02 -22.94 -2.47
N ASP A 128 3.78 -23.29 -1.45
CA ASP A 128 5.17 -23.76 -1.54
C ASP A 128 6.11 -22.76 -2.26
N MET A 129 5.86 -21.47 -2.04
CA MET A 129 6.72 -20.42 -2.61
C MET A 129 8.12 -20.51 -2.01
N THR A 130 9.13 -20.53 -2.85
CA THR A 130 10.53 -20.46 -2.45
C THR A 130 11.27 -19.38 -3.21
N LEU A 131 12.31 -18.82 -2.61
CA LEU A 131 13.07 -17.73 -3.18
C LEU A 131 14.58 -18.04 -3.11
N GLU A 132 15.25 -17.90 -4.23
CA GLU A 132 16.70 -18.00 -4.35
C GLU A 132 17.26 -16.68 -4.88
N ARG A 133 18.46 -16.31 -4.41
CA ARG A 133 19.15 -15.11 -4.88
C ARG A 133 20.56 -15.45 -5.34
N GLU A 134 20.88 -15.02 -6.55
CA GLU A 134 22.21 -15.07 -7.12
C GLU A 134 22.61 -13.65 -7.60
N GLY A 135 23.48 -12.99 -6.84
CA GLY A 135 23.88 -11.63 -7.12
C GLY A 135 22.69 -10.65 -7.16
N ASN A 136 22.41 -10.13 -8.35
CA ASN A 136 21.32 -9.21 -8.64
C ASN A 136 20.07 -9.91 -9.18
N THR A 137 20.10 -11.22 -9.31
CA THR A 137 18.97 -12.02 -9.79
C THR A 137 18.28 -12.70 -8.63
N ILE A 138 16.96 -12.58 -8.60
CA ILE A 138 16.08 -13.23 -7.63
C ILE A 138 15.18 -14.16 -8.42
N ARG A 139 15.21 -15.43 -8.10
CA ARG A 139 14.33 -16.43 -8.65
C ARG A 139 13.28 -16.81 -7.61
N LEU A 140 12.02 -16.67 -7.97
CA LEU A 140 10.87 -17.12 -7.21
C LEU A 140 10.30 -18.37 -7.88
N THR A 141 9.99 -19.39 -7.10
CA THR A 141 9.32 -20.61 -7.59
C THR A 141 8.14 -20.95 -6.70
N TRP A 142 7.13 -21.60 -7.25
CA TRP A 142 5.91 -22.00 -6.53
C TRP A 142 5.28 -23.23 -7.16
N HIS A 143 4.39 -23.86 -6.42
CA HIS A 143 3.57 -24.94 -6.96
C HIS A 143 2.37 -24.38 -7.73
N ASP A 144 2.03 -24.98 -8.88
CA ASP A 144 0.86 -24.58 -9.67
C ASP A 144 -0.43 -24.99 -8.95
N ASP A 145 -1.26 -24.03 -8.61
CA ASP A 145 -2.54 -24.19 -7.93
C ASP A 145 -3.67 -23.48 -8.69
N ARG A 146 -3.58 -23.43 -10.02
CA ARG A 146 -4.54 -22.72 -10.88
C ARG A 146 -6.01 -23.07 -10.65
N ASP A 147 -6.28 -24.20 -10.01
CA ASP A 147 -7.61 -24.67 -9.65
C ASP A 147 -8.08 -24.16 -8.29
N ALA A 148 -7.24 -23.42 -7.56
CA ALA A 148 -7.62 -22.83 -6.29
C ALA A 148 -8.65 -21.69 -6.49
N PRO A 149 -9.60 -21.50 -5.55
CA PRO A 149 -10.55 -20.40 -5.62
C PRO A 149 -9.82 -19.05 -5.75
N SER A 150 -10.28 -18.21 -6.67
CA SER A 150 -9.66 -16.89 -6.96
C SER A 150 -8.22 -16.98 -7.49
N ALA A 151 -7.84 -18.07 -8.14
CA ALA A 151 -6.58 -18.22 -8.85
C ALA A 151 -6.83 -18.41 -10.34
N SER A 152 -5.89 -17.96 -11.18
CA SER A 152 -5.90 -18.22 -12.63
C SER A 152 -4.47 -18.49 -13.09
N GLY A 153 -4.33 -19.44 -14.02
CA GLY A 153 -3.02 -19.74 -14.63
C GLY A 153 -2.38 -18.52 -15.33
N SER A 154 -3.17 -17.50 -15.66
CA SER A 154 -2.72 -16.24 -16.27
C SER A 154 -2.38 -15.13 -15.27
N ASP A 155 -2.50 -15.37 -13.96
CA ASP A 155 -2.09 -14.37 -12.97
C ASP A 155 -0.59 -14.07 -13.08
N CYS A 156 -0.24 -12.78 -12.96
CA CYS A 156 1.12 -12.31 -13.14
C CYS A 156 1.82 -12.16 -11.77
N PRO A 157 3.05 -12.66 -11.61
CA PRO A 157 3.86 -12.44 -10.42
C PRO A 157 4.50 -11.05 -10.45
N TYR A 158 4.49 -10.40 -9.30
CA TYR A 158 5.16 -9.13 -9.01
C TYR A 158 5.96 -9.25 -7.73
N ALA A 159 6.91 -8.35 -7.52
CA ALA A 159 7.58 -8.21 -6.24
C ALA A 159 7.87 -6.74 -5.91
N ILE A 160 7.75 -6.37 -4.64
CA ILE A 160 8.43 -5.19 -4.08
C ILE A 160 9.68 -5.69 -3.37
N ILE A 161 10.80 -4.99 -3.60
CA ILE A 161 12.10 -5.33 -3.03
C ILE A 161 12.63 -4.10 -2.31
N ILE A 162 13.10 -4.30 -1.08
CA ILE A 162 13.66 -3.24 -0.24
C ILE A 162 15.03 -3.70 0.23
N GLY A 163 16.06 -2.88 0.04
CA GLY A 163 17.38 -3.12 0.60
C GLY A 163 17.46 -2.68 2.07
N ASP A 164 18.16 -3.43 2.92
CA ASP A 164 18.36 -3.08 4.33
C ASP A 164 19.12 -1.75 4.52
N ARG A 165 19.92 -1.34 3.53
CA ARG A 165 20.65 -0.07 3.53
C ARG A 165 19.83 1.12 3.00
N ARG A 166 18.65 0.88 2.46
CA ARG A 166 17.73 1.88 1.92
C ARG A 166 16.29 1.51 2.26
N PRO A 167 15.93 1.54 3.54
CA PRO A 167 14.64 1.06 4.02
C PRO A 167 13.44 1.94 3.58
N ASP A 168 13.70 3.07 2.95
CA ASP A 168 12.74 3.97 2.33
C ASP A 168 12.55 3.73 0.82
N ALA A 169 13.48 3.01 0.17
CA ALA A 169 13.49 2.81 -1.27
C ALA A 169 12.82 1.49 -1.66
N LEU A 170 11.69 1.59 -2.35
CA LEU A 170 10.98 0.44 -2.88
C LEU A 170 11.34 0.24 -4.35
N ILE A 171 11.73 -0.97 -4.69
CA ILE A 171 12.00 -1.39 -6.07
C ILE A 171 10.85 -2.29 -6.50
N PHE A 172 10.09 -1.87 -7.49
CA PHE A 172 9.10 -2.73 -8.12
C PHE A 172 9.78 -3.60 -9.16
N ALA A 173 9.49 -4.89 -9.13
CA ALA A 173 9.98 -5.86 -10.08
C ALA A 173 8.83 -6.68 -10.63
N ARG A 174 8.91 -6.97 -11.92
CA ARG A 174 7.99 -7.87 -12.60
C ARG A 174 8.74 -8.68 -13.65
N ASP A 175 8.26 -9.88 -13.89
CA ASP A 175 8.65 -10.71 -15.02
C ASP A 175 7.45 -10.73 -15.99
N ASN A 176 7.63 -10.12 -17.17
CA ASN A 176 6.54 -9.93 -18.14
C ASN A 176 6.13 -11.24 -18.84
N GLU A 177 6.97 -12.25 -18.79
CA GLU A 177 6.73 -13.55 -19.43
C GLU A 177 6.22 -14.59 -18.44
N ALA A 178 6.42 -14.34 -17.14
CA ALA A 178 6.00 -15.24 -16.09
C ALA A 178 4.50 -15.16 -15.82
N THR A 179 3.92 -16.33 -15.61
CA THR A 179 2.51 -16.48 -15.18
C THR A 179 2.43 -17.50 -14.06
N ARG A 180 1.33 -17.50 -13.30
CA ARG A 180 1.09 -18.50 -12.25
C ARG A 180 1.29 -19.93 -12.75
N ALA A 181 0.77 -20.26 -13.93
CA ALA A 181 0.92 -21.59 -14.54
C ALA A 181 2.38 -21.95 -14.87
N GLY A 182 3.25 -20.96 -15.04
CA GLY A 182 4.68 -21.17 -15.31
C GLY A 182 5.48 -21.65 -14.10
N GLY A 183 4.96 -21.52 -12.89
CA GLY A 183 5.59 -22.02 -11.65
C GLY A 183 6.87 -21.29 -11.24
N SER A 184 7.31 -20.28 -11.98
CA SER A 184 8.51 -19.50 -11.64
C SER A 184 8.50 -18.11 -12.24
N ALA A 185 9.23 -17.18 -11.60
CA ALA A 185 9.52 -15.84 -12.10
C ALA A 185 10.96 -15.45 -11.75
N THR A 186 11.55 -14.59 -12.59
CA THR A 186 12.90 -14.08 -12.37
C THR A 186 12.88 -12.55 -12.34
N PHE A 187 13.37 -11.98 -11.24
CA PHE A 187 13.46 -10.55 -11.04
C PHE A 187 14.92 -10.10 -11.05
N THR A 188 15.21 -9.00 -11.72
CA THR A 188 16.53 -8.38 -11.69
C THR A 188 16.47 -7.11 -10.85
N VAL A 189 17.35 -7.00 -9.86
CA VAL A 189 17.44 -5.85 -8.95
C VAL A 189 18.85 -5.30 -8.92
N LYS A 190 19.00 -3.99 -8.84
CA LYS A 190 20.31 -3.34 -8.62
C LYS A 190 20.58 -3.22 -7.13
N ALA A 191 21.03 -4.31 -6.50
CA ALA A 191 21.47 -4.30 -5.12
C ALA A 191 22.86 -3.69 -5.00
N ARG A 192 23.15 -3.05 -3.86
CA ARG A 192 24.51 -2.64 -3.51
C ARG A 192 25.32 -3.85 -3.06
N GLU A 193 26.65 -3.77 -3.19
CA GLU A 193 27.53 -4.81 -2.69
C GLU A 193 27.31 -5.06 -1.19
N GLY A 194 27.11 -6.31 -0.80
CA GLY A 194 26.84 -6.70 0.59
C GLY A 194 25.49 -6.23 1.16
N GLU A 195 24.53 -5.80 0.30
CA GLU A 195 23.19 -5.41 0.73
C GLU A 195 22.29 -6.63 0.81
N ASN A 196 21.63 -6.84 1.96
CA ASN A 196 20.56 -7.82 2.08
C ASN A 196 19.26 -7.24 1.52
N LEU A 197 18.41 -8.12 1.01
CA LEU A 197 17.15 -7.72 0.39
C LEU A 197 15.97 -8.35 1.14
N HIS A 198 14.92 -7.55 1.29
CA HIS A 198 13.61 -7.96 1.76
C HIS A 198 12.68 -7.99 0.55
N VAL A 199 12.17 -9.16 0.22
CA VAL A 199 11.40 -9.41 -1.01
C VAL A 199 9.97 -9.76 -0.65
N TYR A 200 9.02 -9.08 -1.28
CA TYR A 200 7.59 -9.24 -1.05
C TYR A 200 6.90 -9.58 -2.36
N PRO A 201 6.92 -10.86 -2.77
CA PRO A 201 6.17 -11.29 -3.94
C PRO A 201 4.67 -11.28 -3.70
N PHE A 202 3.94 -10.96 -4.74
CA PHE A 202 2.48 -11.01 -4.80
C PHE A 202 2.01 -11.25 -6.23
N PHE A 203 0.75 -11.60 -6.40
CA PHE A 203 0.17 -11.86 -7.71
C PHE A 203 -0.92 -10.85 -8.02
N GLY A 204 -1.05 -10.51 -9.29
CA GLY A 204 -2.18 -9.76 -9.83
C GLY A 204 -2.80 -10.50 -10.99
N ASN A 205 -4.11 -10.38 -11.16
CA ASN A 205 -4.76 -10.95 -12.32
C ASN A 205 -4.37 -10.23 -13.61
N ALA A 206 -4.57 -10.85 -14.75
CA ALA A 206 -4.22 -10.30 -16.07
C ALA A 206 -4.84 -8.92 -16.36
N GLY A 207 -5.99 -8.61 -15.75
CA GLY A 207 -6.65 -7.30 -15.86
C GLY A 207 -6.13 -6.24 -14.87
N SER A 208 -5.19 -6.58 -13.99
CA SER A 208 -4.63 -5.69 -12.95
C SER A 208 -5.69 -5.03 -12.06
N ASN A 209 -6.79 -5.71 -11.79
CA ASN A 209 -7.90 -5.23 -10.97
C ASN A 209 -8.19 -6.08 -9.73
N ALA A 210 -7.38 -7.11 -9.50
CA ALA A 210 -7.37 -7.91 -8.29
C ALA A 210 -5.92 -8.36 -7.99
N PHE A 211 -5.57 -8.38 -6.71
CA PHE A 211 -4.23 -8.75 -6.24
C PHE A 211 -4.32 -9.71 -5.07
N SER A 212 -3.22 -10.40 -4.77
CA SER A 212 -3.08 -11.27 -3.60
C SER A 212 -2.48 -10.47 -2.42
N PRO A 213 -2.57 -10.99 -1.18
CA PRO A 213 -1.61 -10.65 -0.15
C PRO A 213 -0.18 -10.87 -0.64
N ASN A 214 0.81 -10.27 0.02
CA ASN A 214 2.20 -10.61 -0.23
C ASN A 214 2.70 -11.69 0.74
N GLU A 215 3.67 -12.49 0.28
CA GLU A 215 4.57 -13.27 1.15
C GLU A 215 5.80 -12.43 1.47
N TYR A 216 6.59 -12.83 2.49
CA TYR A 216 7.84 -12.16 2.86
C TYR A 216 9.01 -13.13 2.80
N PHE A 217 10.08 -12.74 2.11
CA PHE A 217 11.34 -13.46 2.04
C PHE A 217 12.51 -12.56 2.39
N TYR A 218 13.45 -13.10 3.16
CA TYR A 218 14.75 -12.48 3.40
C TYR A 218 15.78 -13.12 2.47
N ALA A 219 16.42 -12.30 1.64
CA ALA A 219 17.43 -12.71 0.68
C ALA A 219 18.79 -12.09 1.07
N PRO A 220 19.67 -12.84 1.77
CA PRO A 220 20.97 -12.32 2.20
C PRO A 220 21.83 -11.94 1.02
N ALA A 221 22.80 -11.06 1.27
CA ALA A 221 23.81 -10.72 0.28
C ALA A 221 24.57 -11.98 -0.17
N SER A 222 24.79 -12.09 -1.47
CA SER A 222 25.70 -13.12 -2.01
C SER A 222 27.10 -12.92 -1.45
N LYS A 223 27.74 -13.99 -1.01
CA LYS A 223 29.11 -13.99 -0.53
C LYS A 223 30.08 -13.72 -1.67
#